data_9923b7efcfe4c3a87e0516bece944b82
#
_entry.id   9923b7efcfe4c3a87e0516bece944b82
#
_cell.length_a   1.000
_cell.length_b   1.000
_cell.length_c   1.000
_cell.angle_alpha   90.00
_cell.angle_beta   90.00
_cell.angle_gamma   90.00
#
_symmetry.space_group_name_H-M   'P 1'
#
loop_
_entity.id
_entity.type
_entity.pdbx_description
1 polymer ?
#
loop_
_entity_poly.entity_id
_entity_poly.type
_entity_poly.pdbx_seq_one_letter_code
_entity_poly.pdbx_strand_id
1 'polypeptide(L)'
;MNGWPRCATRSTRASVATAPLQFEPIAEDALLLRFGDRIDAALNQRVHAALAILRQQMPQLECVPAYASVLLRFDPRAWHTAGNPPYQALEQEIRAALGSGKALTHARPEQEIPVCYGGAHGADLDEVAQHLDLSIDEVVARHVGADYRVAMLGFAPGFPYLLGLDPTLAMPRRRDPRQRVPAGSVAIGGAQTGIYPEQLPGGWQLIGRTPLRLFNVAATSPSLLAAGDRVRFRAIDEDEFRHLDAEHGR
;
A
#
# COMPACT_ATOMS: atom_id res chain seq x y z
N MET A 1 -32.64 32.24 0.16
CA MET A 1 -32.79 31.57 1.47
C MET A 1 -33.06 30.10 1.21
N ASN A 2 -32.07 29.26 1.19
CA ASN A 2 -32.27 27.80 1.12
C ASN A 2 -31.22 27.16 2.02
N GLY A 3 -31.67 26.83 3.25
CA GLY A 3 -30.86 26.19 4.25
C GLY A 3 -30.72 24.70 3.96
N TRP A 4 -29.50 24.22 3.91
CA TRP A 4 -29.16 22.81 3.90
C TRP A 4 -29.23 22.27 5.33
N PRO A 5 -29.80 21.07 5.58
CA PRO A 5 -29.86 20.48 6.91
C PRO A 5 -28.45 20.05 7.35
N ARG A 6 -28.07 20.47 8.56
CA ARG A 6 -26.85 20.01 9.24
C ARG A 6 -27.00 18.52 9.55
N CYS A 7 -26.14 17.70 8.94
CA CYS A 7 -26.04 16.29 9.24
C CYS A 7 -25.39 16.14 10.63
N ALA A 8 -26.17 15.65 11.59
CA ALA A 8 -25.70 15.35 12.94
C ALA A 8 -24.81 14.10 12.87
N THR A 9 -23.52 14.26 13.11
CA THR A 9 -22.56 13.17 13.28
C THR A 9 -22.86 12.42 14.59
N ARG A 10 -23.62 11.34 14.50
CA ARG A 10 -23.65 10.32 15.55
C ARG A 10 -22.34 9.54 15.47
N SER A 11 -21.41 9.85 16.36
CA SER A 11 -20.26 9.00 16.68
C SER A 11 -20.77 7.72 17.35
N THR A 12 -21.11 6.72 16.58
CA THR A 12 -21.21 5.35 17.06
C THR A 12 -19.81 4.74 16.95
N ARG A 13 -19.11 4.63 18.08
CA ARG A 13 -18.03 3.66 18.25
C ARG A 13 -18.64 2.27 18.02
N ALA A 14 -18.74 1.84 16.77
CA ALA A 14 -19.04 0.46 16.44
C ALA A 14 -17.85 -0.37 16.96
N SER A 15 -18.12 -1.24 17.91
CA SER A 15 -17.28 -2.38 18.25
C SER A 15 -16.86 -3.03 16.94
N VAL A 16 -15.54 -3.07 16.66
CA VAL A 16 -14.99 -3.73 15.47
C VAL A 16 -15.15 -5.23 15.70
N ALA A 17 -16.37 -5.73 15.50
CA ALA A 17 -16.59 -7.16 15.35
C ALA A 17 -15.75 -7.58 14.13
N THR A 18 -14.75 -8.44 14.39
CA THR A 18 -13.83 -8.93 13.39
C THR A 18 -14.66 -9.71 12.37
N ALA A 19 -14.89 -9.14 11.20
CA ALA A 19 -15.63 -9.84 10.14
C ALA A 19 -14.97 -11.20 9.89
N PRO A 20 -15.78 -12.28 9.73
CA PRO A 20 -15.24 -13.61 9.47
C PRO A 20 -14.47 -13.61 8.15
N LEU A 21 -13.38 -14.38 8.11
CA LEU A 21 -12.62 -14.59 6.89
C LEU A 21 -13.50 -15.27 5.83
N GLN A 22 -13.63 -14.63 4.67
CA GLN A 22 -14.40 -15.14 3.53
C GLN A 22 -13.45 -15.72 2.48
N PHE A 23 -13.90 -16.77 1.81
CA PHE A 23 -13.19 -17.44 0.73
C PHE A 23 -14.05 -17.33 -0.53
N GLU A 24 -13.50 -16.68 -1.55
CA GLU A 24 -14.20 -16.41 -2.81
C GLU A 24 -13.40 -17.03 -3.97
N PRO A 25 -13.89 -18.10 -4.61
CA PRO A 25 -13.26 -18.62 -5.82
C PRO A 25 -13.40 -17.59 -6.95
N ILE A 26 -12.27 -17.15 -7.50
CA ILE A 26 -12.22 -16.12 -8.56
C ILE A 26 -12.04 -16.81 -9.92
N ALA A 27 -11.27 -17.90 -9.96
CA ALA A 27 -11.00 -18.72 -11.14
C ALA A 27 -10.75 -20.16 -10.72
N GLU A 28 -10.54 -21.05 -11.69
CA GLU A 28 -10.22 -22.46 -11.42
C GLU A 28 -8.93 -22.64 -10.61
N ASP A 29 -7.97 -21.71 -10.77
CA ASP A 29 -6.65 -21.69 -10.16
C ASP A 29 -6.46 -20.52 -9.15
N ALA A 30 -7.55 -19.83 -8.78
CA ALA A 30 -7.44 -18.62 -7.96
C ALA A 30 -8.54 -18.52 -6.89
N LEU A 31 -8.12 -18.27 -5.64
CA LEU A 31 -8.96 -18.10 -4.46
C LEU A 31 -8.64 -16.79 -3.77
N LEU A 32 -9.65 -15.95 -3.53
CA LEU A 32 -9.52 -14.71 -2.78
C LEU A 32 -9.90 -14.92 -1.32
N LEU A 33 -8.97 -14.60 -0.42
CA LEU A 33 -9.20 -14.52 1.02
C LEU A 33 -9.54 -13.08 1.36
N ARG A 34 -10.77 -12.78 1.76
CA ARG A 34 -11.24 -11.45 2.15
C ARG A 34 -11.34 -11.32 3.65
N PHE A 35 -10.63 -10.33 4.21
CA PHE A 35 -10.60 -10.01 5.65
C PHE A 35 -11.55 -8.87 6.00
N GLY A 36 -12.01 -8.11 5.01
CA GLY A 36 -12.92 -6.97 5.12
C GLY A 36 -13.10 -6.25 3.78
N ASP A 37 -13.79 -5.12 3.81
CA ASP A 37 -14.22 -4.35 2.64
C ASP A 37 -13.72 -2.88 2.64
N ARG A 38 -12.83 -2.53 3.57
CA ARG A 38 -12.32 -1.17 3.72
C ARG A 38 -10.80 -1.12 3.83
N ILE A 39 -10.25 0.06 3.58
CA ILE A 39 -8.84 0.38 3.82
C ILE A 39 -8.70 0.68 5.32
N ASP A 40 -8.06 -0.23 6.04
CA ASP A 40 -7.93 -0.17 7.49
C ASP A 40 -6.61 -0.83 7.92
N ALA A 41 -5.87 -0.18 8.82
CA ALA A 41 -4.55 -0.66 9.24
C ALA A 41 -4.63 -1.99 10.01
N ALA A 42 -5.66 -2.21 10.83
CA ALA A 42 -5.83 -3.45 11.58
C ALA A 42 -6.22 -4.61 10.64
N LEU A 43 -7.05 -4.36 9.63
CA LEU A 43 -7.36 -5.35 8.60
C LEU A 43 -6.09 -5.71 7.80
N ASN A 44 -5.31 -4.72 7.39
CA ASN A 44 -4.07 -4.95 6.65
C ASN A 44 -3.04 -5.71 7.49
N GLN A 45 -2.96 -5.45 8.79
CA GLN A 45 -2.11 -6.23 9.69
C GLN A 45 -2.52 -7.70 9.73
N ARG A 46 -3.83 -8.00 9.73
CA ARG A 46 -4.35 -9.39 9.65
C ARG A 46 -3.98 -10.03 8.30
N VAL A 47 -4.07 -9.29 7.20
CA VAL A 47 -3.63 -9.74 5.87
C VAL A 47 -2.16 -10.17 5.92
N HIS A 48 -1.28 -9.32 6.47
CA HIS A 48 0.16 -9.62 6.55
C HIS A 48 0.46 -10.78 7.50
N ALA A 49 -0.26 -10.91 8.61
CA ALA A 49 -0.12 -12.07 9.51
C ALA A 49 -0.50 -13.37 8.80
N ALA A 50 -1.63 -13.39 8.10
CA ALA A 50 -2.05 -14.55 7.30
C ALA A 50 -1.05 -14.86 6.19
N LEU A 51 -0.58 -13.84 5.46
CA LEU A 51 0.42 -13.97 4.40
C LEU A 51 1.72 -14.63 4.92
N ALA A 52 2.20 -14.23 6.10
CA ALA A 52 3.40 -14.81 6.71
C ALA A 52 3.21 -16.31 7.02
N ILE A 53 2.05 -16.68 7.57
CA ILE A 53 1.72 -18.10 7.86
C ILE A 53 1.63 -18.89 6.55
N LEU A 54 0.90 -18.39 5.56
CA LEU A 54 0.71 -19.09 4.29
C LEU A 54 2.03 -19.29 3.55
N ARG A 55 2.87 -18.29 3.46
CA ARG A 55 4.20 -18.40 2.83
C ARG A 55 5.11 -19.42 3.52
N GLN A 56 4.97 -19.56 4.84
CA GLN A 56 5.75 -20.50 5.62
C GLN A 56 5.22 -21.94 5.50
N GLN A 57 3.91 -22.13 5.61
CA GLN A 57 3.30 -23.46 5.70
C GLN A 57 2.86 -24.02 4.34
N MET A 58 2.61 -23.13 3.37
CA MET A 58 2.11 -23.50 2.05
C MET A 58 2.91 -22.77 0.93
N PRO A 59 4.24 -23.00 0.85
CA PRO A 59 5.13 -22.28 -0.07
C PRO A 59 4.82 -22.53 -1.56
N GLN A 60 4.00 -23.54 -1.87
CA GLN A 60 3.51 -23.84 -3.21
C GLN A 60 2.43 -22.86 -3.70
N LEU A 61 1.86 -22.03 -2.80
CA LEU A 61 0.88 -21.03 -3.15
C LEU A 61 1.58 -19.71 -3.55
N GLU A 62 1.17 -19.13 -4.67
CA GLU A 62 1.49 -17.74 -4.97
C GLU A 62 0.52 -16.84 -4.22
N CYS A 63 1.03 -16.01 -3.32
CA CYS A 63 0.23 -15.16 -2.43
C CYS A 63 0.44 -13.68 -2.75
N VAL A 64 -0.61 -13.00 -3.21
CA VAL A 64 -0.61 -11.57 -3.54
C VAL A 64 -1.48 -10.80 -2.54
N PRO A 65 -0.88 -10.03 -1.62
CA PRO A 65 -1.64 -9.24 -0.65
C PRO A 65 -2.23 -7.98 -1.29
N ALA A 66 -3.39 -7.56 -0.76
CA ALA A 66 -4.00 -6.27 -0.99
C ALA A 66 -4.35 -5.61 0.36
N TYR A 67 -5.09 -4.49 0.38
CA TYR A 67 -5.43 -3.78 1.61
C TYR A 67 -6.17 -4.65 2.64
N ALA A 68 -7.15 -5.42 2.18
CA ALA A 68 -8.02 -6.20 3.04
C ALA A 68 -8.24 -7.64 2.53
N SER A 69 -7.37 -8.12 1.64
CA SER A 69 -7.48 -9.46 1.05
C SER A 69 -6.12 -10.02 0.66
N VAL A 70 -6.08 -11.34 0.44
CA VAL A 70 -4.97 -12.05 -0.20
C VAL A 70 -5.53 -12.84 -1.36
N LEU A 71 -5.01 -12.61 -2.57
CA LEU A 71 -5.25 -13.49 -3.70
C LEU A 71 -4.26 -14.65 -3.64
N LEU A 72 -4.76 -15.87 -3.75
CA LEU A 72 -3.97 -17.09 -3.83
C LEU A 72 -4.10 -17.68 -5.22
N ARG A 73 -2.96 -18.00 -5.83
CA ARG A 73 -2.91 -18.85 -7.02
C ARG A 73 -2.35 -20.20 -6.65
N PHE A 74 -2.94 -21.24 -7.22
CA PHE A 74 -2.62 -22.63 -6.89
C PHE A 74 -2.75 -23.54 -8.12
N ASP A 75 -2.09 -24.71 -8.11
CA ASP A 75 -2.34 -25.76 -9.11
C ASP A 75 -3.57 -26.57 -8.67
N PRO A 76 -4.71 -26.53 -9.39
CA PRO A 76 -5.92 -27.25 -9.01
C PRO A 76 -5.71 -28.78 -8.88
N ARG A 77 -4.71 -29.33 -9.58
CA ARG A 77 -4.40 -30.77 -9.52
C ARG A 77 -3.85 -31.20 -8.17
N ALA A 78 -3.18 -30.29 -7.46
CA ALA A 78 -2.62 -30.57 -6.13
C ALA A 78 -3.71 -30.74 -5.05
N TRP A 79 -4.91 -30.19 -5.27
CA TRP A 79 -6.07 -30.27 -4.35
C TRP A 79 -7.27 -31.00 -4.97
N HIS A 80 -7.04 -31.81 -6.00
CA HIS A 80 -8.13 -32.55 -6.62
C HIS A 80 -8.60 -33.67 -5.67
N THR A 81 -9.87 -33.59 -5.25
CA THR A 81 -10.57 -34.62 -4.47
C THR A 81 -11.83 -35.04 -5.22
N ALA A 82 -12.10 -36.36 -5.31
CA ALA A 82 -13.26 -36.86 -6.03
C ALA A 82 -14.55 -36.25 -5.44
N GLY A 83 -15.34 -35.60 -6.29
CA GLY A 83 -16.64 -35.02 -5.94
C GLY A 83 -16.64 -33.61 -5.35
N ASN A 84 -15.48 -33.02 -5.09
CA ASN A 84 -15.39 -31.64 -4.56
C ASN A 84 -14.52 -30.75 -5.46
N PRO A 85 -14.87 -29.47 -5.64
CA PRO A 85 -14.01 -28.53 -6.30
C PRO A 85 -12.66 -28.36 -5.56
N PRO A 86 -11.53 -28.23 -6.27
CA PRO A 86 -10.19 -28.11 -5.66
C PRO A 86 -10.06 -27.01 -4.61
N TYR A 87 -10.74 -25.88 -4.81
CA TYR A 87 -10.70 -24.76 -3.87
C TYR A 87 -11.28 -25.11 -2.48
N GLN A 88 -12.21 -26.08 -2.36
CA GLN A 88 -12.78 -26.48 -1.06
C GLN A 88 -11.78 -27.25 -0.22
N ALA A 89 -10.99 -28.13 -0.82
CA ALA A 89 -9.90 -28.82 -0.12
C ALA A 89 -8.83 -27.78 0.31
N LEU A 90 -8.45 -26.86 -0.59
CA LEU A 90 -7.52 -25.80 -0.29
C LEU A 90 -8.03 -24.89 0.85
N GLU A 91 -9.32 -24.53 0.86
CA GLU A 91 -9.91 -23.72 1.94
C GLU A 91 -9.78 -24.40 3.30
N GLN A 92 -10.02 -25.70 3.38
CA GLN A 92 -9.88 -26.47 4.64
C GLN A 92 -8.43 -26.44 5.14
N GLU A 93 -7.45 -26.64 4.28
CA GLU A 93 -6.04 -26.58 4.63
C GLU A 93 -5.62 -25.18 5.08
N ILE A 94 -6.07 -24.11 4.38
CA ILE A 94 -5.81 -22.73 4.76
C ILE A 94 -6.41 -22.43 6.16
N ARG A 95 -7.66 -22.84 6.41
CA ARG A 95 -8.29 -22.64 7.73
C ARG A 95 -7.50 -23.34 8.85
N ALA A 96 -7.01 -24.55 8.61
CA ALA A 96 -6.18 -25.29 9.55
C ALA A 96 -4.83 -24.56 9.77
N ALA A 97 -4.16 -24.13 8.71
CA ALA A 97 -2.90 -23.40 8.77
C ALA A 97 -3.03 -22.07 9.55
N LEU A 98 -4.07 -21.28 9.26
CA LEU A 98 -4.31 -20.01 9.93
C LEU A 98 -4.76 -20.20 11.40
N GLY A 99 -5.44 -21.30 11.74
CA GLY A 99 -5.88 -21.62 13.10
C GLY A 99 -4.75 -22.11 14.01
N SER A 100 -3.73 -22.77 13.47
CA SER A 100 -2.60 -23.34 14.22
C SER A 100 -1.31 -22.54 14.11
N GLY A 101 -1.20 -21.68 13.08
CA GLY A 101 0.02 -20.96 12.74
C GLY A 101 0.29 -19.77 13.65
N LYS A 102 1.54 -19.66 14.10
CA LYS A 102 2.08 -18.40 14.63
C LYS A 102 2.84 -17.71 13.51
N ALA A 103 2.42 -16.48 13.19
CA ALA A 103 3.15 -15.68 12.23
C ALA A 103 4.56 -15.38 12.78
N LEU A 104 5.59 -15.92 12.14
CA LEU A 104 6.96 -15.49 12.39
C LEU A 104 7.15 -14.17 11.63
N THR A 105 7.02 -13.05 12.34
CA THR A 105 7.31 -11.74 11.78
C THR A 105 8.81 -11.51 11.79
N HIS A 106 9.47 -11.80 10.67
CA HIS A 106 10.78 -11.24 10.42
C HIS A 106 10.56 -9.77 10.00
N ALA A 107 10.57 -8.88 11.00
CA ALA A 107 10.49 -7.45 10.71
C ALA A 107 11.79 -7.04 10.00
N ARG A 108 11.69 -6.61 8.73
CA ARG A 108 12.78 -5.92 8.06
C ARG A 108 13.03 -4.60 8.79
N PRO A 109 14.28 -4.08 8.78
CA PRO A 109 14.56 -2.73 9.25
C PRO A 109 13.64 -1.71 8.59
N GLU A 110 13.32 -0.64 9.31
CA GLU A 110 12.56 0.47 8.76
C GLU A 110 13.32 1.07 7.58
N GLN A 111 12.62 1.32 6.47
CA GLN A 111 13.19 1.89 5.26
C GLN A 111 13.03 3.40 5.29
N GLU A 112 14.12 4.13 5.37
CA GLU A 112 14.13 5.58 5.22
C GLU A 112 14.11 5.96 3.74
N ILE A 113 13.17 6.85 3.37
CA ILE A 113 13.01 7.34 2.01
C ILE A 113 13.26 8.85 2.01
N PRO A 114 14.40 9.32 1.49
CA PRO A 114 14.67 10.74 1.34
C PRO A 114 13.78 11.33 0.25
N VAL A 115 13.18 12.50 0.51
CA VAL A 115 12.24 13.18 -0.41
C VAL A 115 12.53 14.67 -0.47
N CYS A 116 12.77 15.19 -1.66
CA CYS A 116 12.76 16.62 -1.95
C CYS A 116 11.32 17.05 -2.23
N TYR A 117 10.78 17.96 -1.42
CA TYR A 117 9.40 18.40 -1.50
C TYR A 117 9.26 19.69 -2.29
N GLY A 118 8.12 19.82 -3.02
CA GLY A 118 7.76 21.04 -3.75
C GLY A 118 8.60 21.33 -5.00
N GLY A 119 8.46 22.52 -5.52
CA GLY A 119 9.18 22.99 -6.70
C GLY A 119 9.05 22.04 -7.90
N ALA A 120 10.16 21.72 -8.54
CA ALA A 120 10.20 20.78 -9.67
C ALA A 120 9.89 19.34 -9.27
N HIS A 121 10.02 19.01 -7.99
CA HIS A 121 9.83 17.65 -7.45
C HIS A 121 8.41 17.37 -6.97
N GLY A 122 7.68 18.41 -6.54
CA GLY A 122 6.33 18.30 -5.99
C GLY A 122 5.38 19.34 -6.59
N ALA A 123 5.07 19.19 -7.87
CA ALA A 123 4.34 20.20 -8.67
C ALA A 123 2.94 20.57 -8.13
N ASP A 124 2.36 19.75 -7.22
CA ASP A 124 1.03 20.00 -6.66
C ASP A 124 1.10 20.42 -5.18
N LEU A 125 2.29 20.54 -4.57
CA LEU A 125 2.42 20.79 -3.12
C LEU A 125 1.76 22.10 -2.70
N ASP A 126 1.92 23.17 -3.48
CA ASP A 126 1.28 24.47 -3.24
C ASP A 126 -0.25 24.35 -3.29
N GLU A 127 -0.80 23.66 -4.30
CA GLU A 127 -2.23 23.42 -4.44
C GLU A 127 -2.79 22.56 -3.31
N VAL A 128 -2.03 21.55 -2.89
CA VAL A 128 -2.37 20.70 -1.73
C VAL A 128 -2.41 21.52 -0.45
N ALA A 129 -1.40 22.33 -0.18
CA ALA A 129 -1.33 23.19 0.99
C ALA A 129 -2.51 24.18 1.03
N GLN A 130 -2.79 24.84 -0.09
CA GLN A 130 -3.92 25.76 -0.22
C GLN A 130 -5.28 25.07 -0.03
N HIS A 131 -5.47 23.88 -0.62
CA HIS A 131 -6.73 23.14 -0.51
C HIS A 131 -7.01 22.67 0.92
N LEU A 132 -5.96 22.32 1.68
CA LEU A 132 -6.06 21.83 3.04
C LEU A 132 -6.04 22.95 4.09
N ASP A 133 -5.90 24.22 3.68
CA ASP A 133 -5.71 25.39 4.56
C ASP A 133 -4.51 25.19 5.53
N LEU A 134 -3.41 24.71 4.98
CA LEU A 134 -2.13 24.47 5.66
C LEU A 134 -1.00 25.24 4.97
N SER A 135 0.06 25.56 5.70
CA SER A 135 1.32 25.95 5.08
C SER A 135 2.03 24.75 4.43
N ILE A 136 2.91 25.02 3.47
CA ILE A 136 3.76 23.98 2.85
C ILE A 136 4.54 23.24 3.92
N ASP A 137 5.14 23.94 4.87
CA ASP A 137 5.92 23.36 5.97
C ASP A 137 5.07 22.42 6.85
N GLU A 138 3.81 22.78 7.11
CA GLU A 138 2.89 21.91 7.85
C GLU A 138 2.53 20.64 7.06
N VAL A 139 2.30 20.75 5.74
CA VAL A 139 2.05 19.57 4.89
C VAL A 139 3.25 18.64 4.94
N VAL A 140 4.47 19.17 4.73
CA VAL A 140 5.72 18.41 4.78
C VAL A 140 5.93 17.78 6.15
N ALA A 141 5.79 18.57 7.23
CA ALA A 141 6.00 18.09 8.59
C ALA A 141 5.03 16.95 8.95
N ARG A 142 3.74 17.05 8.59
CA ARG A 142 2.74 16.00 8.81
C ARG A 142 3.03 14.76 7.96
N HIS A 143 3.46 14.94 6.71
CA HIS A 143 3.82 13.82 5.84
C HIS A 143 5.06 13.08 6.34
N VAL A 144 6.10 13.78 6.77
CA VAL A 144 7.34 13.20 7.32
C VAL A 144 7.12 12.60 8.72
N GLY A 145 6.25 13.22 9.53
CA GLY A 145 6.01 12.81 10.93
C GLY A 145 5.12 11.58 11.10
N ALA A 146 4.56 11.03 10.02
CA ALA A 146 3.66 9.89 10.09
C ALA A 146 4.42 8.54 9.99
N ASP A 147 3.87 7.52 10.64
CA ASP A 147 4.38 6.14 10.59
C ASP A 147 3.73 5.38 9.43
N TYR A 148 4.52 5.06 8.42
CA TYR A 148 4.00 4.37 7.24
C TYR A 148 4.30 2.88 7.24
N ARG A 149 3.38 2.14 6.61
CA ARG A 149 3.56 0.74 6.29
C ARG A 149 3.15 0.47 4.84
N VAL A 150 3.95 -0.32 4.13
CA VAL A 150 3.58 -0.81 2.80
C VAL A 150 2.40 -1.77 2.93
N ALA A 151 1.22 -1.32 2.56
CA ALA A 151 0.02 -2.15 2.58
C ALA A 151 0.08 -3.27 1.53
N MET A 152 0.52 -2.90 0.34
CA MET A 152 0.66 -3.78 -0.82
C MET A 152 1.58 -3.14 -1.85
N LEU A 153 2.09 -3.96 -2.76
CA LEU A 153 2.66 -3.52 -4.05
C LEU A 153 1.65 -3.79 -5.16
N GLY A 154 1.53 -2.87 -6.13
CA GLY A 154 0.58 -3.05 -7.23
C GLY A 154 0.57 -1.86 -8.17
N PHE A 155 -0.29 -1.84 -9.18
CA PHE A 155 -0.34 -0.84 -10.24
C PHE A 155 0.83 -0.96 -11.22
N ALA A 156 2.07 -0.92 -10.73
CA ALA A 156 3.28 -1.15 -11.50
C ALA A 156 4.30 -1.90 -10.61
N PRO A 157 5.30 -2.59 -11.19
CA PRO A 157 6.36 -3.26 -10.44
C PRO A 157 7.05 -2.28 -9.47
N GLY A 158 7.04 -2.60 -8.18
CA GLY A 158 7.65 -1.78 -7.14
C GLY A 158 6.85 -0.57 -6.66
N PHE A 159 5.59 -0.31 -7.15
CA PHE A 159 4.76 0.77 -6.64
C PHE A 159 4.20 0.41 -5.26
N PRO A 160 4.60 1.12 -4.17
CA PRO A 160 4.09 0.87 -2.83
C PRO A 160 2.85 1.72 -2.56
N TYR A 161 1.77 1.05 -2.17
CA TYR A 161 0.64 1.70 -1.52
C TYR A 161 0.91 1.76 -0.02
N LEU A 162 0.98 2.96 0.55
CA LEU A 162 1.32 3.18 1.94
C LEU A 162 0.07 3.49 2.78
N LEU A 163 -0.05 2.83 3.92
CA LEU A 163 -0.95 3.20 5.02
C LEU A 163 -0.21 4.05 6.03
N GLY A 164 -0.94 4.90 6.75
CA GLY A 164 -0.39 5.76 7.80
C GLY A 164 -0.40 7.24 7.47
N LEU A 165 -0.90 7.65 6.28
CA LEU A 165 -1.05 9.07 5.96
C LEU A 165 -1.90 9.76 7.03
N ASP A 166 -1.42 10.91 7.52
CA ASP A 166 -2.21 11.79 8.40
C ASP A 166 -3.56 12.09 7.71
N PRO A 167 -4.69 11.80 8.35
CA PRO A 167 -6.02 12.02 7.77
C PRO A 167 -6.26 13.47 7.31
N THR A 168 -5.58 14.43 7.90
CA THR A 168 -5.67 15.85 7.51
C THR A 168 -5.00 16.14 6.17
N LEU A 169 -4.16 15.24 5.67
CA LEU A 169 -3.53 15.32 4.34
C LEU A 169 -4.32 14.62 3.24
N ALA A 170 -5.50 14.06 3.56
CA ALA A 170 -6.31 13.37 2.57
C ALA A 170 -6.76 14.33 1.47
N MET A 171 -6.38 14.00 0.22
CA MET A 171 -6.58 14.86 -0.95
C MET A 171 -7.22 14.08 -2.09
N PRO A 172 -8.28 14.58 -2.73
CA PRO A 172 -8.88 13.91 -3.88
C PRO A 172 -7.87 13.77 -5.02
N ARG A 173 -8.03 12.72 -5.82
CA ARG A 173 -7.26 12.58 -7.06
C ARG A 173 -7.59 13.72 -8.02
N ARG A 174 -6.66 14.04 -8.89
CA ARG A 174 -6.86 15.01 -9.98
C ARG A 174 -8.01 14.55 -10.88
N ARG A 175 -8.80 15.49 -11.36
CA ARG A 175 -9.86 15.21 -12.34
C ARG A 175 -9.26 14.75 -13.67
N ASP A 176 -8.15 15.41 -14.07
CA ASP A 176 -7.41 15.09 -15.29
C ASP A 176 -6.07 14.44 -14.90
N PRO A 177 -5.96 13.10 -15.00
CA PRO A 177 -4.72 12.40 -14.70
C PRO A 177 -3.59 12.82 -15.64
N ARG A 178 -2.38 12.95 -15.13
CA ARG A 178 -1.19 13.17 -15.95
C ARG A 178 -0.88 11.93 -16.78
N GLN A 179 -0.50 12.14 -18.04
CA GLN A 179 -0.01 11.06 -18.89
C GLN A 179 1.38 10.57 -18.48
N ARG A 180 2.17 11.44 -17.85
CA ARG A 180 3.54 11.17 -17.42
C ARG A 180 3.78 11.77 -16.04
N VAL A 181 3.87 10.91 -15.04
CA VAL A 181 4.35 11.23 -13.69
C VAL A 181 5.80 10.75 -13.62
N PRO A 182 6.77 11.58 -13.25
CA PRO A 182 8.18 11.16 -13.18
C PRO A 182 8.42 10.01 -12.19
N ALA A 183 9.42 9.17 -12.48
CA ALA A 183 9.89 8.16 -11.53
C ALA A 183 10.36 8.80 -10.22
N GLY A 184 10.11 8.15 -9.10
CA GLY A 184 10.41 8.65 -7.75
C GLY A 184 9.37 9.62 -7.19
N SER A 185 8.37 10.06 -7.97
CA SER A 185 7.35 11.00 -7.47
C SER A 185 6.62 10.43 -6.26
N VAL A 186 6.61 11.19 -5.16
CA VAL A 186 5.83 10.92 -3.94
C VAL A 186 4.51 11.67 -4.06
N ALA A 187 3.40 10.97 -3.84
CA ALA A 187 2.10 11.53 -4.15
C ALA A 187 1.00 11.09 -3.17
N ILE A 188 -0.04 11.95 -3.04
CA ILE A 188 -1.23 11.70 -2.23
C ILE A 188 -2.42 11.45 -3.17
N GLY A 189 -3.22 10.43 -2.87
CA GLY A 189 -4.45 10.12 -3.60
C GLY A 189 -5.52 9.52 -2.67
N GLY A 190 -6.56 10.30 -2.36
CA GLY A 190 -7.49 9.95 -1.29
C GLY A 190 -6.80 10.02 0.07
N ALA A 191 -7.02 9.01 0.90
CA ALA A 191 -6.38 8.85 2.20
C ALA A 191 -5.07 8.01 2.13
N GLN A 192 -4.39 8.00 0.98
CA GLN A 192 -3.23 7.17 0.71
C GLN A 192 -2.07 8.01 0.22
N THR A 193 -0.84 7.56 0.49
CA THR A 193 0.37 8.03 -0.18
C THR A 193 1.08 6.87 -0.86
N GLY A 194 1.95 7.17 -1.81
CA GLY A 194 2.70 6.18 -2.56
C GLY A 194 3.82 6.82 -3.36
N ILE A 195 4.66 5.97 -3.98
CA ILE A 195 5.83 6.42 -4.73
C ILE A 195 5.81 5.77 -6.11
N TYR A 196 5.89 6.56 -7.16
CA TYR A 196 5.95 6.06 -8.53
C TYR A 196 7.33 5.45 -8.83
N PRO A 197 7.45 4.13 -9.11
CA PRO A 197 8.74 3.48 -9.31
C PRO A 197 9.39 3.85 -10.63
N GLU A 198 8.58 4.19 -11.62
CA GLU A 198 8.98 4.57 -12.97
C GLU A 198 8.06 5.65 -13.54
N GLN A 199 8.32 6.14 -14.76
CA GLN A 199 7.44 7.10 -15.42
C GLN A 199 6.14 6.43 -15.84
N LEU A 200 5.02 6.83 -15.21
CA LEU A 200 3.69 6.24 -15.37
C LEU A 200 2.61 7.31 -15.53
N PRO A 201 1.45 7.00 -16.12
CA PRO A 201 0.28 7.86 -15.99
C PRO A 201 -0.23 7.84 -14.55
N GLY A 202 -0.81 8.98 -14.06
CA GLY A 202 -1.36 9.02 -12.72
C GLY A 202 -2.11 10.30 -12.37
N GLY A 203 -3.11 10.14 -11.47
CA GLY A 203 -3.96 11.24 -11.03
C GLY A 203 -3.77 11.63 -9.57
N TRP A 204 -2.69 11.18 -8.91
CA TRP A 204 -2.39 11.58 -7.55
C TRP A 204 -1.71 12.94 -7.51
N GLN A 205 -1.83 13.65 -6.38
CA GLN A 205 -1.22 14.96 -6.16
C GLN A 205 0.26 14.78 -5.84
N LEU A 206 1.14 15.32 -6.66
CA LEU A 206 2.59 15.20 -6.52
C LEU A 206 3.10 16.21 -5.49
N ILE A 207 3.60 15.72 -4.36
CA ILE A 207 4.08 16.55 -3.25
C ILE A 207 5.61 16.60 -3.13
N GLY A 208 6.31 15.64 -3.72
CA GLY A 208 7.77 15.54 -3.67
C GLY A 208 8.30 14.45 -4.56
N ARG A 209 9.61 14.23 -4.50
CA ARG A 209 10.30 13.19 -5.27
C ARG A 209 11.46 12.60 -4.47
N THR A 210 11.62 11.28 -4.53
CA THR A 210 12.78 10.57 -4.00
C THR A 210 13.80 10.29 -5.11
N PRO A 211 15.11 10.39 -4.82
CA PRO A 211 16.16 9.96 -5.75
C PRO A 211 16.32 8.43 -5.79
N LEU A 212 15.71 7.69 -4.87
CA LEU A 212 15.87 6.24 -4.79
C LEU A 212 15.16 5.52 -5.94
N ARG A 213 15.82 4.48 -6.46
CA ARG A 213 15.23 3.56 -7.42
C ARG A 213 14.39 2.52 -6.71
N LEU A 214 13.05 2.53 -6.89
CA LEU A 214 12.12 1.63 -6.20
C LEU A 214 12.10 0.21 -6.77
N PHE A 215 12.44 0.07 -8.06
CA PHE A 215 12.42 -1.21 -8.75
C PHE A 215 13.60 -1.35 -9.70
N ASN A 216 14.29 -2.50 -9.63
CA ASN A 216 15.39 -2.86 -10.52
C ASN A 216 15.31 -4.35 -10.85
N VAL A 217 14.87 -4.68 -12.06
CA VAL A 217 14.71 -6.07 -12.52
C VAL A 217 16.02 -6.90 -12.48
N ALA A 218 17.16 -6.24 -12.56
CA ALA A 218 18.48 -6.89 -12.53
C ALA A 218 18.98 -7.20 -11.11
N ALA A 219 18.30 -6.67 -10.06
CA ALA A 219 18.70 -6.93 -8.67
C ALA A 219 18.17 -8.28 -8.18
N THR A 220 18.89 -8.91 -7.25
CA THR A 220 18.46 -10.15 -6.59
C THR A 220 17.12 -9.97 -5.86
N SER A 221 16.87 -8.79 -5.27
CA SER A 221 15.57 -8.34 -4.78
C SER A 221 15.12 -7.17 -5.64
N PRO A 222 14.26 -7.38 -6.66
CA PRO A 222 13.92 -6.35 -7.61
C PRO A 222 13.25 -5.12 -7.02
N SER A 223 12.41 -5.29 -5.98
CA SER A 223 11.74 -4.19 -5.30
C SER A 223 12.51 -3.75 -4.07
N LEU A 224 12.73 -2.43 -3.92
CA LEU A 224 13.32 -1.82 -2.72
C LEU A 224 12.44 -2.10 -1.50
N LEU A 225 11.14 -1.92 -1.65
CA LEU A 225 10.13 -2.13 -0.62
C LEU A 225 9.38 -3.43 -0.84
N ALA A 226 8.94 -4.04 0.26
CA ALA A 226 8.08 -5.21 0.26
C ALA A 226 6.80 -4.94 1.07
N ALA A 227 5.73 -5.68 0.76
CA ALA A 227 4.48 -5.60 1.50
C ALA A 227 4.71 -5.92 2.99
N GLY A 228 4.26 -5.05 3.87
CA GLY A 228 4.48 -5.11 5.32
C GLY A 228 5.68 -4.32 5.84
N ASP A 229 6.57 -3.82 4.98
CA ASP A 229 7.70 -2.99 5.41
C ASP A 229 7.22 -1.70 6.10
N ARG A 230 7.99 -1.27 7.09
CA ARG A 230 7.84 0.06 7.68
C ARG A 230 8.64 1.06 6.85
N VAL A 231 8.04 2.22 6.60
CA VAL A 231 8.63 3.29 5.80
C VAL A 231 8.60 4.58 6.60
N ARG A 232 9.68 5.34 6.53
CA ARG A 232 9.79 6.68 7.09
C ARG A 232 10.27 7.63 6.00
N PHE A 233 9.56 8.72 5.79
CA PHE A 233 10.02 9.77 4.90
C PHE A 233 10.96 10.72 5.65
N ARG A 234 11.98 11.22 4.93
CA ARG A 234 12.89 12.25 5.41
C ARG A 234 12.97 13.36 4.38
N ALA A 235 12.68 14.58 4.80
CA ALA A 235 12.82 15.75 3.92
C ALA A 235 14.32 16.02 3.65
N ILE A 236 14.63 16.27 2.37
CA ILE A 236 15.96 16.65 1.89
C ILE A 236 15.85 17.88 1.00
N ASP A 237 16.97 18.60 0.85
CA ASP A 237 17.08 19.70 -0.08
C ASP A 237 17.47 19.26 -1.51
N GLU A 238 17.54 20.22 -2.42
CA GLU A 238 17.88 19.99 -3.83
C GLU A 238 19.33 19.51 -4.02
N ASP A 239 20.27 19.95 -3.18
CA ASP A 239 21.68 19.58 -3.28
C ASP A 239 21.87 18.12 -2.86
N GLU A 240 21.25 17.72 -1.74
CA GLU A 240 21.24 16.33 -1.29
C GLU A 240 20.50 15.43 -2.29
N PHE A 241 19.37 15.89 -2.86
CA PHE A 241 18.67 15.14 -3.90
C PHE A 241 19.57 14.84 -5.08
N ARG A 242 20.29 15.85 -5.61
CA ARG A 242 21.20 15.67 -6.76
C ARG A 242 22.35 14.74 -6.45
N HIS A 243 22.91 14.81 -5.25
CA HIS A 243 23.98 13.93 -4.82
C HIS A 243 23.53 12.47 -4.80
N LEU A 244 22.41 12.19 -4.15
CA LEU A 244 21.84 10.84 -4.05
C LEU A 244 21.35 10.29 -5.41
N ASP A 245 20.79 11.14 -6.28
CA ASP A 245 20.34 10.73 -7.62
C ASP A 245 21.53 10.31 -8.51
N ALA A 246 22.67 10.99 -8.36
CA ALA A 246 23.93 10.62 -9.05
C ALA A 246 24.51 9.29 -8.54
N GLU A 247 24.41 9.02 -7.23
CA GLU A 247 24.90 7.76 -6.63
C GLU A 247 24.04 6.55 -6.99
N HIS A 248 22.73 6.71 -7.04
CA HIS A 248 21.79 5.61 -7.28
C HIS A 248 21.52 5.33 -8.75
N GLY A 249 22.01 6.16 -9.69
CA GLY A 249 22.00 6.03 -11.16
C GLY A 249 20.67 5.53 -11.72
N ARG A 250 19.84 6.44 -12.20
CA ARG A 250 18.62 6.08 -12.95
C ARG A 250 18.91 5.81 -14.41
#